data_887863a569dbeedbd10bdff07381e547
#
_entry.id   887863a569dbeedbd10bdff07381e547
#
_cell.length_a   1.000
_cell.length_b   1.000
_cell.length_c   1.000
_cell.angle_alpha   90.00
_cell.angle_beta   90.00
_cell.angle_gamma   90.00
#
_symmetry.space_group_name_H-M   'P 1'
#
loop_
_entity.id
_entity.type
_entity.pdbx_description
1 polymer ?
#
loop_
_entity_poly.entity_id
_entity_poly.type
_entity_poly.pdbx_seq_one_letter_code
_entity_poly.pdbx_strand_id
1 'polypeptide(L)'
;MEQVQPRSISAPELQRWLAGERPSPLIVDVREDQELALATFPGEVIHFPLSRSQEWLSSVPSRLGEQHAVVVLCHAGIRSHHFGLWLLEQNPGMDVWNLEGGIDAWSVQVDPTVARY
;
A
#
# COMPACT_ATOMS: atom_id res chain seq x y z
N MET A 1 19.93 6.32 -8.72
CA MET A 1 20.23 5.57 -7.49
C MET A 1 19.01 4.78 -7.06
N GLU A 2 19.20 3.52 -6.77
CA GLU A 2 18.08 2.66 -6.37
C GLU A 2 17.67 2.94 -4.93
N GLN A 3 16.38 2.79 -4.67
CA GLN A 3 15.84 2.95 -3.32
C GLN A 3 16.18 1.73 -2.47
N VAL A 4 16.55 1.93 -1.22
CA VAL A 4 16.83 0.83 -0.29
C VAL A 4 15.70 0.64 0.73
N GLN A 5 14.84 1.62 0.87
CA GLN A 5 13.68 1.58 1.77
C GLN A 5 12.47 2.18 1.07
N PRO A 6 11.25 1.76 1.43
CA PRO A 6 10.05 2.44 0.94
C PRO A 6 10.09 3.92 1.34
N ARG A 7 9.66 4.78 0.42
CA ARG A 7 9.45 6.19 0.74
C ARG A 7 8.18 6.31 1.55
N SER A 8 8.16 7.26 2.46
CA SER A 8 6.96 7.52 3.25
C SER A 8 6.06 8.51 2.53
N ILE A 9 4.76 8.28 2.56
CA ILE A 9 3.77 9.22 2.02
C ILE A 9 2.65 9.41 3.05
N SER A 10 2.26 10.65 3.30
CA SER A 10 1.16 10.93 4.22
C SER A 10 -0.19 10.67 3.54
N ALA A 11 -1.24 10.51 4.34
CA ALA A 11 -2.58 10.33 3.81
C ALA A 11 -3.04 11.51 2.94
N PRO A 12 -2.87 12.79 3.37
CA PRO A 12 -3.22 13.91 2.50
C PRO A 12 -2.42 13.96 1.20
N GLU A 13 -1.14 13.61 1.23
CA GLU A 13 -0.33 13.55 0.00
C GLU A 13 -0.84 12.47 -0.96
N LEU A 14 -1.17 11.30 -0.43
CA LEU A 14 -1.74 10.23 -1.25
C LEU A 14 -3.09 10.66 -1.83
N GLN A 15 -3.93 11.35 -1.05
CA GLN A 15 -5.20 11.85 -1.55
C GLN A 15 -5.01 12.74 -2.77
N ARG A 16 -4.06 13.67 -2.73
CA ARG A 16 -3.76 14.55 -3.87
C ARG A 16 -3.26 13.77 -5.06
N TRP A 17 -2.42 12.78 -4.82
CA TRP A 17 -1.92 11.91 -5.89
C TRP A 17 -3.07 11.19 -6.59
N LEU A 18 -3.96 10.58 -5.80
CA LEU A 18 -5.12 9.84 -6.34
C LEU A 18 -6.13 10.77 -7.04
N ALA A 19 -6.15 12.05 -6.67
CA ALA A 19 -7.02 13.04 -7.30
C ALA A 19 -6.48 13.54 -8.66
N GLY A 20 -5.36 13.02 -9.13
CA GLY A 20 -4.86 13.31 -10.47
C GLY A 20 -3.63 14.19 -10.54
N GLU A 21 -2.95 14.42 -9.41
CA GLU A 21 -1.73 15.25 -9.38
C GLU A 21 -0.64 14.67 -10.29
N ARG A 22 -0.61 13.36 -10.44
CA ARG A 22 0.30 12.61 -11.32
C ARG A 22 -0.31 11.23 -11.59
N PRO A 23 0.26 10.45 -12.53
CA PRO A 23 -0.33 9.12 -12.84
C PRO A 23 -0.52 8.28 -11.60
N SER A 24 -1.71 7.64 -11.49
CA SER A 24 -2.12 6.92 -10.29
C SER A 24 -1.18 5.77 -9.95
N PRO A 25 -0.84 5.59 -8.67
CA PRO A 25 -0.08 4.45 -8.23
C PRO A 25 -0.97 3.21 -8.14
N LEU A 26 -0.35 2.04 -8.06
CA LEU A 26 -1.04 0.84 -7.61
C LEU A 26 -1.13 0.88 -6.08
N ILE A 27 -2.28 0.56 -5.55
CA ILE A 27 -2.49 0.49 -4.09
C ILE A 27 -2.48 -0.97 -3.68
N VAL A 28 -1.61 -1.33 -2.76
CA VAL A 28 -1.48 -2.70 -2.23
C VAL A 28 -1.84 -2.71 -0.76
N ASP A 29 -2.84 -3.51 -0.40
CA ASP A 29 -3.29 -3.67 0.98
C ASP A 29 -2.83 -5.03 1.48
N VAL A 30 -2.01 -5.05 2.52
CA VAL A 30 -1.44 -6.29 3.08
C VAL A 30 -2.16 -6.76 4.33
N ARG A 31 -3.30 -6.15 4.65
CA ARG A 31 -4.09 -6.53 5.83
C ARG A 31 -4.83 -7.84 5.62
N GLU A 32 -5.31 -8.40 6.70
CA GLU A 32 -6.09 -9.65 6.66
C GLU A 32 -7.53 -9.41 6.24
N ASP A 33 -8.22 -10.45 5.79
CA ASP A 33 -9.60 -10.37 5.30
C ASP A 33 -10.54 -9.71 6.31
N GLN A 34 -10.45 -10.08 7.58
CA GLN A 34 -11.31 -9.51 8.61
C GLN A 34 -11.05 -8.02 8.84
N GLU A 35 -9.84 -7.56 8.58
CA GLU A 35 -9.53 -6.13 8.67
C GLU A 35 -10.19 -5.35 7.52
N LEU A 36 -10.17 -5.92 6.32
CA LEU A 36 -10.85 -5.30 5.17
C LEU A 36 -12.35 -5.18 5.42
N ALA A 37 -12.94 -6.18 6.09
CA ALA A 37 -14.36 -6.14 6.43
C ALA A 37 -14.68 -5.04 7.46
N LEU A 38 -13.74 -4.72 8.33
CA LEU A 38 -13.91 -3.65 9.33
C LEU A 38 -13.74 -2.26 8.72
N ALA A 39 -12.80 -2.11 7.81
CA ALA A 39 -12.50 -0.82 7.19
C ALA A 39 -11.91 -1.06 5.80
N THR A 40 -12.60 -0.59 4.78
CA THR A 40 -12.20 -0.76 3.38
C THR A 40 -11.58 0.51 2.84
N PHE A 41 -10.39 0.41 2.24
CA PHE A 41 -9.79 1.54 1.57
C PHE A 41 -10.60 1.86 0.30
N PRO A 42 -10.98 3.12 0.06
CA PRO A 42 -11.79 3.46 -1.10
C PRO A 42 -11.03 3.30 -2.42
N GLY A 43 -11.71 2.78 -3.43
CA GLY A 43 -11.13 2.58 -4.77
C GLY A 43 -10.56 1.19 -4.95
N GLU A 44 -9.81 1.02 -6.03
CA GLU A 44 -9.21 -0.27 -6.37
C GLU A 44 -7.97 -0.52 -5.54
N VAL A 45 -7.90 -1.72 -4.96
CA VAL A 45 -6.68 -2.17 -4.27
C VAL A 45 -6.31 -3.57 -4.73
N ILE A 46 -5.04 -3.88 -4.67
CA ILE A 46 -4.53 -5.23 -4.83
C ILE A 46 -4.37 -5.78 -3.41
N HIS A 47 -5.06 -6.86 -3.10
CA HIS A 47 -5.05 -7.43 -1.76
C HIS A 47 -4.07 -8.59 -1.65
N PHE A 48 -3.05 -8.42 -0.83
CA PHE A 48 -2.04 -9.43 -0.54
C PHE A 48 -2.00 -9.72 0.96
N PRO A 49 -2.98 -10.48 1.49
CA PRO A 49 -2.99 -10.77 2.93
C PRO A 49 -1.76 -11.58 3.34
N LEU A 50 -0.99 -11.03 4.28
CA LEU A 50 0.32 -11.60 4.61
C LEU A 50 0.25 -13.04 5.14
N SER A 51 -0.82 -13.41 5.85
CA SER A 51 -0.98 -14.76 6.38
C SER A 51 -1.18 -15.82 5.30
N ARG A 52 -1.54 -15.40 4.08
CA ARG A 52 -1.77 -16.32 2.96
C ARG A 52 -0.83 -16.02 1.80
N SER A 53 0.41 -15.69 2.11
CA SER A 53 1.40 -15.31 1.09
C SER A 53 1.61 -16.39 0.01
N GLN A 54 1.46 -17.66 0.36
CA GLN A 54 1.59 -18.75 -0.63
C GLN A 54 0.55 -18.65 -1.75
N GLU A 55 -0.56 -17.95 -1.54
CA GLU A 55 -1.60 -17.80 -2.56
C GLU A 55 -1.27 -16.74 -3.60
N TRP A 56 -0.46 -15.74 -3.25
CA TRP A 56 -0.23 -14.61 -4.14
C TRP A 56 1.24 -14.34 -4.48
N LEU A 57 2.17 -14.95 -3.74
CA LEU A 57 3.60 -14.61 -3.82
C LEU A 57 4.13 -14.70 -5.25
N SER A 58 3.81 -15.77 -5.98
CA SER A 58 4.30 -15.97 -7.35
C SER A 58 3.67 -14.99 -8.36
N SER A 59 2.54 -14.38 -8.01
CA SER A 59 1.85 -13.45 -8.90
C SER A 59 2.34 -12.00 -8.76
N VAL A 60 3.18 -11.71 -7.77
CA VAL A 60 3.61 -10.34 -7.49
C VAL A 60 4.24 -9.65 -8.71
N PRO A 61 5.22 -10.27 -9.42
CA PRO A 61 5.81 -9.57 -10.56
C PRO A 61 4.81 -9.22 -11.66
N SER A 62 3.89 -10.13 -11.97
CA SER A 62 2.91 -9.88 -13.03
C SER A 62 1.83 -8.89 -12.61
N ARG A 63 1.45 -8.88 -11.33
CA ARG A 63 0.39 -7.99 -10.84
C ARG A 63 0.87 -6.57 -10.59
N LEU A 64 2.10 -6.39 -10.16
CA LEU A 64 2.64 -5.06 -9.87
C LEU A 64 3.37 -4.45 -11.06
N GLY A 65 4.03 -5.27 -11.87
CA GLY A 65 4.84 -4.78 -12.99
C GLY A 65 5.98 -3.89 -12.52
N GLU A 66 6.53 -3.09 -13.42
CA GLU A 66 7.68 -2.23 -13.13
C GLU A 66 7.45 -0.77 -13.46
N GLN A 67 6.33 -0.45 -14.07
CA GLN A 67 6.09 0.89 -14.63
C GLN A 67 5.27 1.79 -13.73
N HIS A 68 4.72 1.26 -12.63
CA HIS A 68 3.86 2.02 -11.74
C HIS A 68 4.53 2.19 -10.39
N ALA A 69 4.29 3.33 -9.77
CA ALA A 69 4.58 3.47 -8.36
C ALA A 69 3.62 2.56 -7.59
N VAL A 70 4.09 2.01 -6.48
CA VAL A 70 3.32 1.13 -5.61
C VAL A 70 3.24 1.77 -4.24
N VAL A 71 2.02 1.97 -3.73
CA VAL A 71 1.80 2.44 -2.36
C VAL A 71 1.23 1.28 -1.56
N VAL A 72 1.93 0.90 -0.50
CA VAL A 72 1.52 -0.22 0.35
C VAL A 72 0.89 0.33 1.62
N LEU A 73 -0.21 -0.28 2.06
CA LEU A 73 -0.86 0.10 3.29
C LEU A 73 -1.18 -1.10 4.18
N CYS A 74 -1.23 -0.83 5.47
CA CYS A 74 -1.77 -1.76 6.46
C CYS A 74 -2.56 -0.94 7.49
N HIS A 75 -2.72 -1.44 8.73
CA HIS A 75 -3.48 -0.70 9.74
C HIS A 75 -2.76 0.60 10.15
N ALA A 76 -1.48 0.51 10.55
CA ALA A 76 -0.74 1.64 11.10
C ALA A 76 0.61 1.91 10.42
N GLY A 77 0.97 1.16 9.39
CA GLY A 77 2.18 1.42 8.59
C GLY A 77 3.36 0.49 8.85
N ILE A 78 3.26 -0.46 9.77
CA ILE A 78 4.39 -1.34 10.14
C ILE A 78 4.52 -2.54 9.20
N ARG A 79 3.46 -3.32 9.04
CA ARG A 79 3.47 -4.49 8.14
C ARG A 79 3.73 -4.07 6.70
N SER A 80 3.14 -2.96 6.30
CA SER A 80 3.31 -2.43 4.94
C SER A 80 4.73 -1.96 4.68
N HIS A 81 5.40 -1.40 5.68
CA HIS A 81 6.81 -1.04 5.55
C HIS A 81 7.67 -2.28 5.28
N HIS A 82 7.44 -3.35 6.05
CA HIS A 82 8.19 -4.60 5.88
C HIS A 82 7.91 -5.25 4.53
N PHE A 83 6.68 -5.22 4.06
CA PHE A 83 6.35 -5.72 2.73
C PHE A 83 7.05 -4.91 1.66
N GLY A 84 7.09 -3.59 1.82
CA GLY A 84 7.80 -2.70 0.90
C GLY A 84 9.30 -2.98 0.84
N LEU A 85 9.91 -3.28 1.99
CA LEU A 85 11.31 -3.69 2.03
C LEU A 85 11.52 -4.98 1.23
N TRP A 86 10.64 -5.95 1.40
CA TRP A 86 10.71 -7.20 0.65
C TRP A 86 10.58 -6.96 -0.86
N LEU A 87 9.64 -6.10 -1.28
CA LEU A 87 9.51 -5.76 -2.72
C LEU A 87 10.81 -5.20 -3.28
N LEU A 88 11.46 -4.31 -2.54
CA LEU A 88 12.72 -3.70 -2.99
C LEU A 88 13.87 -4.69 -3.02
N GLU A 89 13.84 -5.71 -2.16
CA GLU A 89 14.82 -6.80 -2.23
C GLU A 89 14.63 -7.63 -3.50
N GLN A 90 13.37 -7.87 -3.88
CA GLN A 90 13.06 -8.63 -5.10
C GLN A 90 13.35 -7.82 -6.36
N ASN A 91 13.08 -6.51 -6.34
CA ASN A 91 13.30 -5.64 -7.48
C ASN A 91 13.69 -4.24 -7.02
N PRO A 92 15.01 -3.97 -6.91
CA PRO A 92 15.49 -2.66 -6.44
C PRO A 92 15.10 -1.48 -7.31
N GLY A 93 14.65 -1.74 -8.55
CA GLY A 93 14.19 -0.66 -9.45
C GLY A 93 12.76 -0.21 -9.23
N MET A 94 12.00 -0.87 -8.35
CA MET A 94 10.62 -0.47 -8.10
C MET A 94 10.54 0.86 -7.35
N ASP A 95 9.46 1.60 -7.61
CA ASP A 95 9.12 2.82 -6.90
C ASP A 95 8.09 2.48 -5.82
N VAL A 96 8.55 2.27 -4.59
CA VAL A 96 7.74 1.76 -3.50
C VAL A 96 7.56 2.81 -2.41
N TRP A 97 6.30 3.00 -2.01
CA TRP A 97 5.90 3.95 -0.98
C TRP A 97 5.13 3.23 0.12
N ASN A 98 5.25 3.71 1.34
CA ASN A 98 4.50 3.23 2.48
C ASN A 98 3.55 4.32 2.97
N LEU A 99 2.26 4.00 3.08
CA LEU A 99 1.29 4.95 3.63
C LEU A 99 1.55 5.13 5.12
N GLU A 100 2.07 6.29 5.47
CA GLU A 100 2.40 6.64 6.85
C GLU A 100 1.16 6.63 7.72
N GLY A 101 1.21 5.88 8.81
CA GLY A 101 0.06 5.73 9.69
C GLY A 101 -1.04 4.82 9.17
N GLY A 102 -0.86 4.25 7.97
CA GLY A 102 -1.79 3.26 7.41
C GLY A 102 -3.19 3.77 7.16
N ILE A 103 -4.14 2.82 7.10
CA ILE A 103 -5.56 3.17 6.90
C ILE A 103 -6.13 3.97 8.07
N ASP A 104 -5.55 3.82 9.26
CA ASP A 104 -5.96 4.61 10.42
C ASP A 104 -5.72 6.11 10.17
N ALA A 105 -4.53 6.47 9.69
CA ALA A 105 -4.24 7.86 9.34
C ALA A 105 -5.12 8.36 8.19
N TRP A 106 -5.42 7.50 7.22
CA TRP A 106 -6.34 7.84 6.13
C TRP A 106 -7.71 8.21 6.68
N SER A 107 -8.24 7.39 7.59
CA SER A 107 -9.54 7.65 8.24
C SER A 107 -9.53 8.99 8.98
N VAL A 108 -8.50 9.25 9.77
CA VAL A 108 -8.41 10.44 10.60
C VAL A 108 -8.20 11.71 9.78
N GLN A 109 -7.35 11.66 8.76
CA GLN A 109 -6.86 12.86 8.08
C GLN A 109 -7.56 13.15 6.76
N VAL A 110 -8.18 12.14 6.12
CA VAL A 110 -8.72 12.28 4.78
C VAL A 110 -10.19 11.91 4.70
N ASP A 111 -10.53 10.69 5.14
CA ASP A 111 -11.86 10.14 4.88
C ASP A 111 -12.48 9.54 6.15
N PRO A 112 -13.22 10.35 6.92
CA PRO A 112 -13.81 9.87 8.17
C PRO A 112 -14.92 8.83 7.96
N THR A 113 -15.36 8.56 6.73
CA THR A 113 -16.31 7.49 6.45
C THR A 113 -15.65 6.12 6.50
N VAL A 114 -14.32 6.05 6.41
CA VAL A 114 -13.57 4.82 6.63
C VAL A 114 -13.50 4.58 8.14
N ALA A 115 -13.99 3.43 8.58
CA ALA A 115 -14.03 3.12 10.01
C ALA A 115 -12.63 3.00 10.60
N ARG A 116 -12.52 3.30 11.88
CA ARG A 116 -11.30 3.03 12.66
C ARG A 116 -11.50 1.73 13.44
N TYR A 117 -10.42 1.00 13.65
CA TYR A 117 -10.50 -0.26 14.41
C TYR A 117 -9.23 -0.50 15.22
#